data_d01ea73239439502354f9d3063abd49c
#
_entry.id   d01ea73239439502354f9d3063abd49c
#
_cell.length_a   1.000
_cell.length_b   1.000
_cell.length_c   1.000
_cell.angle_alpha   90.00
_cell.angle_beta   90.00
_cell.angle_gamma   90.00
#
_symmetry.space_group_name_H-M   'P 1'
#
loop_
_entity.id
_entity.type
_entity.pdbx_description
1 polymer ?
#
loop_
_entity_poly.entity_id
_entity_poly.type
_entity_poly.pdbx_seq_one_letter_code
_entity_poly.pdbx_strand_id
1 'polypeptide(L)'
;FEPNEITTEQILAGILTVLAYDKKNDNLDYYRSIITKVKPDIKKELCEAAILKTKNEDFDLAEEIFLALNGLDPEDVAIKLNLALFLDQRADSYRNSGLNEDADAYDADAFSYYEDVMNAEPPLPDAFFNAGFFFMKQHKYREAKDAFETFLALTCDASDDELGENGVYKKERAQEIISNISNQNIDDESFKAAYDLISSGQEEKGLEEIKNFLVNNSKVWNAWFLLGWGLR
;
A
#
# COMPACT_ATOMS: atom_id res chain seq x y z
N PHE A 1 -37.27 16.16 -23.57
CA PHE A 1 -35.84 16.48 -23.62
C PHE A 1 -35.60 17.30 -24.88
N GLU A 2 -35.28 18.57 -24.76
CA GLU A 2 -34.90 19.40 -25.93
C GLU A 2 -33.39 19.25 -26.14
N PRO A 3 -32.90 18.80 -27.32
CA PRO A 3 -31.48 18.58 -27.60
C PRO A 3 -30.60 19.84 -27.45
N ASN A 4 -31.18 21.02 -27.41
CA ASN A 4 -30.44 22.28 -27.26
C ASN A 4 -30.11 22.66 -25.81
N GLU A 5 -30.52 21.84 -24.83
CA GLU A 5 -30.26 22.08 -23.39
C GLU A 5 -29.09 21.26 -22.84
N ILE A 6 -28.52 20.33 -23.63
CA ILE A 6 -27.41 19.50 -23.19
C ILE A 6 -26.09 20.26 -23.37
N THR A 7 -25.37 20.52 -22.27
CA THR A 7 -24.08 21.19 -22.34
C THR A 7 -22.94 20.21 -22.69
N THR A 8 -21.83 20.75 -23.19
CA THR A 8 -20.62 19.94 -23.47
C THR A 8 -20.13 19.23 -22.20
N GLU A 9 -20.21 19.92 -21.06
CA GLU A 9 -19.80 19.36 -19.76
C GLU A 9 -20.64 18.14 -19.35
N GLN A 10 -21.96 18.21 -19.61
CA GLN A 10 -22.87 17.07 -19.34
C GLN A 10 -22.54 15.86 -20.23
N ILE A 11 -22.19 16.11 -21.51
CA ILE A 11 -21.76 15.04 -22.42
C ILE A 11 -20.46 14.43 -21.94
N LEU A 12 -19.45 15.24 -21.56
CA LEU A 12 -18.19 14.77 -21.06
C LEU A 12 -18.35 13.98 -19.75
N ALA A 13 -19.20 14.45 -18.83
CA ALA A 13 -19.52 13.72 -17.60
C ALA A 13 -20.15 12.35 -17.90
N GLY A 14 -21.11 12.28 -18.84
CA GLY A 14 -21.69 11.02 -19.27
C GLY A 14 -20.67 10.06 -19.88
N ILE A 15 -19.75 10.56 -20.70
CA ILE A 15 -18.66 9.74 -21.26
C ILE A 15 -17.72 9.23 -20.15
N LEU A 16 -17.35 10.07 -19.19
CA LEU A 16 -16.52 9.68 -18.05
C LEU A 16 -17.20 8.57 -17.22
N THR A 17 -18.52 8.67 -17.01
CA THR A 17 -19.28 7.61 -16.33
C THR A 17 -19.24 6.29 -17.11
N VAL A 18 -19.35 6.32 -18.45
CA VAL A 18 -19.20 5.11 -19.29
C VAL A 18 -17.78 4.54 -19.14
N LEU A 19 -16.75 5.38 -19.19
CA LEU A 19 -15.35 4.94 -19.02
C LEU A 19 -15.10 4.32 -17.63
N ALA A 20 -15.77 4.82 -16.59
CA ALA A 20 -15.63 4.30 -15.23
C ALA A 20 -16.27 2.92 -15.05
N TYR A 21 -17.46 2.71 -15.59
CA TYR A 21 -18.31 1.59 -15.21
C TYR A 21 -18.57 0.57 -16.31
N ASP A 22 -18.52 0.96 -17.58
CA ASP A 22 -18.81 0.06 -18.74
C ASP A 22 -17.54 -0.38 -19.44
N LYS A 23 -16.71 -1.18 -18.76
CA LYS A 23 -15.41 -1.68 -19.26
C LYS A 23 -15.53 -2.55 -20.51
N LYS A 24 -16.74 -3.01 -20.88
CA LYS A 24 -16.99 -3.86 -22.05
C LYS A 24 -17.57 -3.09 -23.23
N ASN A 25 -17.67 -1.77 -23.16
CA ASN A 25 -18.19 -0.96 -24.25
C ASN A 25 -17.27 -0.96 -25.45
N ASP A 26 -17.80 -1.24 -26.63
CA ASP A 26 -17.02 -1.33 -27.89
C ASP A 26 -16.45 0.02 -28.34
N ASN A 27 -16.91 1.14 -27.77
CA ASN A 27 -16.53 2.49 -28.18
C ASN A 27 -15.59 3.19 -27.18
N LEU A 28 -14.96 2.49 -26.24
CA LEU A 28 -14.12 3.10 -25.20
C LEU A 28 -12.99 3.96 -25.81
N ASP A 29 -12.29 3.46 -26.83
CA ASP A 29 -11.20 4.22 -27.48
C ASP A 29 -11.70 5.48 -28.18
N TYR A 30 -12.88 5.42 -28.76
CA TYR A 30 -13.53 6.58 -29.34
C TYR A 30 -13.85 7.63 -28.27
N TYR A 31 -14.41 7.22 -27.14
CA TYR A 31 -14.72 8.10 -26.02
C TYR A 31 -13.46 8.72 -25.41
N ARG A 32 -12.40 7.96 -25.20
CA ARG A 32 -11.08 8.47 -24.77
C ARG A 32 -10.57 9.55 -25.71
N SER A 33 -10.66 9.29 -27.02
CA SER A 33 -10.24 10.25 -28.06
C SER A 33 -11.05 11.55 -28.04
N ILE A 34 -12.37 11.48 -27.81
CA ILE A 34 -13.22 12.68 -27.71
C ILE A 34 -12.78 13.52 -26.50
N ILE A 35 -12.72 12.91 -25.32
CA ILE A 35 -12.37 13.61 -24.08
C ILE A 35 -11.03 14.31 -24.22
N THR A 36 -9.98 13.58 -24.66
CA THR A 36 -8.64 14.12 -24.80
C THR A 36 -8.56 15.28 -25.81
N LYS A 37 -9.38 15.26 -26.87
CA LYS A 37 -9.42 16.34 -27.85
C LYS A 37 -10.17 17.56 -27.34
N VAL A 38 -11.27 17.36 -26.64
CA VAL A 38 -12.13 18.48 -26.15
C VAL A 38 -11.50 19.13 -24.92
N LYS A 39 -10.89 18.34 -24.06
CA LYS A 39 -10.29 18.80 -22.80
C LYS A 39 -8.95 18.12 -22.54
N PRO A 40 -7.85 18.59 -23.15
CA PRO A 40 -6.54 17.95 -23.06
C PRO A 40 -6.02 17.81 -21.63
N ASP A 41 -6.32 18.74 -20.73
CA ASP A 41 -5.86 18.77 -19.35
C ASP A 41 -6.76 17.99 -18.38
N ILE A 42 -7.80 17.33 -18.88
CA ILE A 42 -8.82 16.64 -18.06
C ILE A 42 -8.22 15.64 -17.09
N LYS A 43 -7.18 14.89 -17.52
CA LYS A 43 -6.51 13.89 -16.69
C LYS A 43 -5.90 14.52 -15.45
N LYS A 44 -5.21 15.65 -15.60
CA LYS A 44 -4.61 16.40 -14.48
C LYS A 44 -5.69 16.95 -13.55
N GLU A 45 -6.72 17.59 -14.10
CA GLU A 45 -7.82 18.16 -13.32
C GLU A 45 -8.57 17.10 -12.51
N LEU A 46 -8.86 15.94 -13.11
CA LEU A 46 -9.52 14.83 -12.41
C LEU A 46 -8.62 14.24 -11.33
N CYS A 47 -7.31 14.11 -11.59
CA CYS A 47 -6.36 13.62 -10.60
C CYS A 47 -6.29 14.53 -9.36
N GLU A 48 -6.17 15.84 -9.58
CA GLU A 48 -6.19 16.84 -8.50
C GLU A 48 -7.53 16.83 -7.75
N ALA A 49 -8.65 16.71 -8.46
CA ALA A 49 -9.98 16.63 -7.86
C ALA A 49 -10.16 15.36 -7.02
N ALA A 50 -9.73 14.19 -7.52
CA ALA A 50 -9.81 12.92 -6.79
C ALA A 50 -9.00 12.97 -5.48
N ILE A 51 -7.76 13.48 -5.53
CA ILE A 51 -6.91 13.65 -4.34
C ILE A 51 -7.56 14.62 -3.34
N LEU A 52 -8.11 15.73 -3.81
CA LEU A 52 -8.78 16.70 -2.93
C LEU A 52 -10.03 16.09 -2.27
N LYS A 53 -10.83 15.32 -3.02
CA LYS A 53 -12.02 14.64 -2.50
C LYS A 53 -11.64 13.59 -1.46
N THR A 54 -10.59 12.82 -1.71
CA THR A 54 -10.04 11.86 -0.73
C THR A 54 -9.62 12.55 0.56
N LYS A 55 -8.89 13.67 0.48
CA LYS A 55 -8.48 14.46 1.65
C LYS A 55 -9.66 15.01 2.46
N ASN A 56 -10.78 15.29 1.80
CA ASN A 56 -12.00 15.79 2.42
C ASN A 56 -12.94 14.66 2.89
N GLU A 57 -12.49 13.39 2.79
CA GLU A 57 -13.27 12.20 3.13
C GLU A 57 -14.56 12.02 2.30
N ASP A 58 -14.65 12.68 1.15
CA ASP A 58 -15.72 12.52 0.17
C ASP A 58 -15.38 11.31 -0.73
N PHE A 59 -15.34 10.13 -0.08
CA PHE A 59 -14.80 8.92 -0.69
C PHE A 59 -15.63 8.43 -1.88
N ASP A 60 -16.96 8.57 -1.85
CA ASP A 60 -17.82 8.12 -2.95
C ASP A 60 -17.51 8.86 -4.24
N LEU A 61 -17.40 10.19 -4.17
CA LEU A 61 -17.06 11.00 -5.33
C LEU A 61 -15.60 10.83 -5.75
N ALA A 62 -14.67 10.63 -4.79
CA ALA A 62 -13.29 10.33 -5.11
C ALA A 62 -13.15 9.02 -5.90
N GLU A 63 -13.90 7.97 -5.50
CA GLU A 63 -13.93 6.69 -6.20
C GLU A 63 -14.44 6.82 -7.64
N GLU A 64 -15.55 7.50 -7.83
CA GLU A 64 -16.08 7.76 -9.18
C GLU A 64 -15.04 8.43 -10.09
N ILE A 65 -14.32 9.44 -9.56
CA ILE A 65 -13.29 10.15 -10.31
C ILE A 65 -12.09 9.25 -10.60
N PHE A 66 -11.62 8.46 -9.64
CA PHE A 66 -10.50 7.52 -9.85
C PHE A 66 -10.86 6.44 -10.86
N LEU A 67 -12.08 5.88 -10.80
CA LEU A 67 -12.56 4.91 -11.78
C LEU A 67 -12.64 5.51 -13.18
N ALA A 68 -13.10 6.76 -13.31
CA ALA A 68 -13.12 7.47 -14.57
C ALA A 68 -11.71 7.73 -15.12
N LEU A 69 -10.75 8.11 -14.25
CA LEU A 69 -9.34 8.25 -14.61
C LEU A 69 -8.73 6.94 -15.12
N ASN A 70 -8.94 5.84 -14.39
CA ASN A 70 -8.46 4.52 -14.80
C ASN A 70 -9.13 4.06 -16.10
N GLY A 71 -10.40 4.40 -16.32
CA GLY A 71 -11.09 4.15 -17.58
C GLY A 71 -10.57 5.00 -18.73
N LEU A 72 -10.14 6.23 -18.46
CA LEU A 72 -9.56 7.15 -19.44
C LEU A 72 -8.17 6.74 -19.91
N ASP A 73 -7.32 6.30 -18.97
CA ASP A 73 -5.97 5.85 -19.25
C ASP A 73 -5.60 4.62 -18.38
N PRO A 74 -6.05 3.42 -18.79
CA PRO A 74 -5.88 2.20 -18.01
C PRO A 74 -4.43 1.69 -17.95
N GLU A 75 -3.54 2.22 -18.78
CA GLU A 75 -2.13 1.84 -18.79
C GLU A 75 -1.26 2.77 -17.94
N ASP A 76 -1.82 3.86 -17.42
CA ASP A 76 -1.10 4.80 -16.58
C ASP A 76 -0.85 4.24 -15.18
N VAL A 77 0.40 3.87 -14.94
CA VAL A 77 0.86 3.28 -13.66
C VAL A 77 0.66 4.25 -12.47
N ALA A 78 0.79 5.57 -12.70
CA ALA A 78 0.59 6.55 -11.64
C ALA A 78 -0.88 6.66 -11.23
N ILE A 79 -1.81 6.56 -12.18
CA ILE A 79 -3.24 6.50 -11.89
C ILE A 79 -3.57 5.23 -11.09
N LYS A 80 -3.06 4.07 -11.50
CA LYS A 80 -3.25 2.80 -10.78
C LYS A 80 -2.70 2.88 -9.36
N LEU A 81 -1.50 3.47 -9.17
CA LEU A 81 -0.94 3.66 -7.83
C LEU A 81 -1.82 4.58 -6.97
N ASN A 82 -2.30 5.69 -7.52
CA ASN A 82 -3.19 6.58 -6.78
C ASN A 82 -4.52 5.88 -6.41
N LEU A 83 -5.02 5.02 -7.28
CA LEU A 83 -6.22 4.23 -7.00
C LEU A 83 -5.95 3.19 -5.90
N ALA A 84 -4.81 2.51 -5.92
CA ALA A 84 -4.40 1.60 -4.84
C ALA A 84 -4.35 2.34 -3.48
N LEU A 85 -3.71 3.51 -3.43
CA LEU A 85 -3.62 4.35 -2.23
C LEU A 85 -4.99 4.82 -1.74
N PHE A 86 -5.88 5.19 -2.67
CA PHE A 86 -7.24 5.59 -2.35
C PHE A 86 -8.04 4.44 -1.73
N LEU A 87 -7.99 3.24 -2.33
CA LEU A 87 -8.70 2.05 -1.85
C LEU A 87 -8.18 1.60 -0.47
N ASP A 88 -6.86 1.65 -0.24
CA ASP A 88 -6.24 1.39 1.05
C ASP A 88 -6.74 2.37 2.13
N GLN A 89 -6.83 3.67 1.81
CA GLN A 89 -7.37 4.68 2.73
C GLN A 89 -8.86 4.48 2.98
N ARG A 90 -9.62 4.08 1.98
CA ARG A 90 -11.04 3.78 2.11
C ARG A 90 -11.27 2.54 2.99
N ALA A 91 -10.45 1.50 2.84
CA ALA A 91 -10.45 0.33 3.73
C ALA A 91 -10.24 0.74 5.20
N ASP A 92 -9.26 1.63 5.47
CA ASP A 92 -9.03 2.16 6.81
C ASP A 92 -10.26 2.89 7.37
N SER A 93 -10.97 3.68 6.56
CA SER A 93 -12.19 4.38 6.97
C SER A 93 -13.32 3.41 7.35
N TYR A 94 -13.53 2.35 6.57
CA TYR A 94 -14.50 1.30 6.89
C TYR A 94 -14.12 0.55 8.17
N ARG A 95 -12.85 0.21 8.33
CA ARG A 95 -12.33 -0.49 9.51
C ARG A 95 -12.51 0.34 10.78
N ASN A 96 -12.25 1.64 10.71
CA ASN A 96 -12.48 2.59 11.81
C ASN A 96 -13.97 2.72 12.18
N SER A 97 -14.86 2.45 11.22
CA SER A 97 -16.32 2.43 11.42
C SER A 97 -16.84 1.06 11.87
N GLY A 98 -15.97 0.06 12.04
CA GLY A 98 -16.33 -1.30 12.45
C GLY A 98 -16.90 -2.18 11.33
N LEU A 99 -16.84 -1.72 10.08
CA LEU A 99 -17.31 -2.43 8.88
C LEU A 99 -16.17 -3.24 8.26
N ASN A 100 -15.75 -4.30 8.96
CA ASN A 100 -14.54 -5.06 8.60
C ASN A 100 -14.69 -5.83 7.28
N GLU A 101 -15.86 -6.38 6.97
CA GLU A 101 -16.07 -7.12 5.71
C GLU A 101 -15.93 -6.20 4.50
N ASP A 102 -16.46 -4.98 4.57
CA ASP A 102 -16.30 -3.97 3.52
C ASP A 102 -14.83 -3.51 3.43
N ALA A 103 -14.17 -3.30 4.57
CA ALA A 103 -12.75 -2.96 4.62
C ALA A 103 -11.87 -4.03 3.95
N ASP A 104 -12.13 -5.31 4.22
CA ASP A 104 -11.38 -6.43 3.63
C ASP A 104 -11.61 -6.52 2.11
N ALA A 105 -12.80 -6.17 1.61
CA ALA A 105 -13.06 -6.09 0.18
C ALA A 105 -12.25 -4.97 -0.49
N TYR A 106 -12.21 -3.77 0.12
CA TYR A 106 -11.37 -2.67 -0.36
C TYR A 106 -9.87 -2.96 -0.28
N ASP A 107 -9.41 -3.67 0.75
CA ASP A 107 -8.02 -4.15 0.85
C ASP A 107 -7.68 -5.12 -0.28
N ALA A 108 -8.59 -6.03 -0.65
CA ALA A 108 -8.37 -6.95 -1.76
C ALA A 108 -8.27 -6.20 -3.11
N ASP A 109 -9.12 -5.21 -3.33
CA ASP A 109 -9.08 -4.37 -4.53
C ASP A 109 -7.79 -3.52 -4.54
N ALA A 110 -7.39 -2.92 -3.42
CA ALA A 110 -6.14 -2.18 -3.29
C ALA A 110 -4.94 -3.08 -3.62
N PHE A 111 -4.92 -4.30 -3.10
CA PHE A 111 -3.86 -5.27 -3.37
C PHE A 111 -3.74 -5.60 -4.86
N SER A 112 -4.85 -5.79 -5.56
CA SER A 112 -4.84 -6.04 -7.01
C SER A 112 -4.17 -4.90 -7.79
N TYR A 113 -4.45 -3.63 -7.43
CA TYR A 113 -3.77 -2.50 -8.05
C TYR A 113 -2.30 -2.39 -7.64
N TYR A 114 -1.94 -2.71 -6.38
CA TYR A 114 -0.53 -2.78 -5.98
C TYR A 114 0.23 -3.86 -6.76
N GLU A 115 -0.36 -5.04 -6.98
CA GLU A 115 0.26 -6.06 -7.83
C GLU A 115 0.50 -5.55 -9.26
N ASP A 116 -0.50 -4.90 -9.87
CA ASP A 116 -0.37 -4.33 -11.20
C ASP A 116 0.79 -3.32 -11.30
N VAL A 117 0.88 -2.39 -10.33
CA VAL A 117 1.91 -1.34 -10.37
C VAL A 117 3.31 -1.84 -10.00
N MET A 118 3.43 -2.85 -9.15
CA MET A 118 4.71 -3.48 -8.85
C MET A 118 5.25 -4.30 -10.03
N ASN A 119 4.37 -4.82 -10.89
CA ASN A 119 4.74 -5.58 -12.09
C ASN A 119 4.90 -4.70 -13.33
N ALA A 120 4.74 -3.39 -13.22
CA ALA A 120 4.86 -2.46 -14.35
C ALA A 120 6.31 -2.32 -14.83
N GLU A 121 6.48 -2.10 -16.13
CA GLU A 121 7.77 -1.80 -16.77
C GLU A 121 7.72 -0.44 -17.49
N PRO A 122 8.62 0.51 -17.17
CA PRO A 122 9.69 0.42 -16.17
C PRO A 122 9.13 0.41 -14.73
N PRO A 123 9.86 -0.19 -13.78
CA PRO A 123 9.40 -0.27 -12.39
C PRO A 123 9.29 1.13 -11.76
N LEU A 124 8.21 1.36 -11.02
CA LEU A 124 7.97 2.60 -10.30
C LEU A 124 8.39 2.44 -8.83
N PRO A 125 9.47 3.10 -8.36
CA PRO A 125 9.94 2.93 -6.98
C PRO A 125 8.85 3.21 -5.92
N ASP A 126 8.04 4.25 -6.13
CA ASP A 126 6.97 4.62 -5.21
C ASP A 126 5.89 3.53 -5.05
N ALA A 127 5.71 2.66 -6.04
CA ALA A 127 4.81 1.52 -5.92
C ALA A 127 5.27 0.57 -4.81
N PHE A 128 6.55 0.23 -4.79
CA PHE A 128 7.14 -0.65 -3.78
C PHE A 128 7.17 -0.02 -2.38
N PHE A 129 7.49 1.28 -2.30
CA PHE A 129 7.46 1.99 -1.03
C PHE A 129 6.06 1.99 -0.39
N ASN A 130 5.03 2.30 -1.17
CA ASN A 130 3.66 2.33 -0.66
C ASN A 130 3.10 0.92 -0.40
N ALA A 131 3.38 -0.06 -1.28
CA ALA A 131 3.01 -1.45 -1.05
C ALA A 131 3.65 -2.02 0.23
N GLY A 132 4.88 -1.61 0.57
CA GLY A 132 5.52 -1.97 1.83
C GLY A 132 4.67 -1.58 3.04
N PHE A 133 4.12 -0.36 3.08
CA PHE A 133 3.22 0.05 4.16
C PHE A 133 1.89 -0.69 4.13
N PHE A 134 1.33 -0.94 2.95
CA PHE A 134 0.13 -1.76 2.81
C PHE A 134 0.34 -3.15 3.42
N PHE A 135 1.45 -3.83 3.10
CA PHE A 135 1.78 -5.12 3.68
C PHE A 135 2.02 -5.06 5.19
N MET A 136 2.63 -3.97 5.70
CA MET A 136 2.77 -3.76 7.15
C MET A 136 1.41 -3.72 7.86
N LYS A 137 0.42 -3.02 7.31
CA LYS A 137 -0.95 -2.98 7.84
C LYS A 137 -1.60 -4.37 7.86
N GLN A 138 -1.31 -5.20 6.85
CA GLN A 138 -1.80 -6.57 6.72
C GLN A 138 -1.01 -7.59 7.56
N HIS A 139 -0.05 -7.13 8.38
CA HIS A 139 0.87 -7.99 9.14
C HIS A 139 1.70 -8.97 8.28
N LYS A 140 1.85 -8.68 6.98
CA LYS A 140 2.67 -9.42 6.03
C LYS A 140 4.09 -8.86 6.03
N TYR A 141 4.82 -9.09 7.14
CA TYR A 141 6.11 -8.43 7.38
C TYR A 141 7.21 -8.85 6.41
N ARG A 142 7.15 -10.07 5.88
CA ARG A 142 8.10 -10.54 4.89
C ARG A 142 7.91 -9.80 3.56
N GLU A 143 6.69 -9.76 3.08
CA GLU A 143 6.33 -9.06 1.85
C GLU A 143 6.59 -7.55 1.97
N ALA A 144 6.36 -6.97 3.15
CA ALA A 144 6.69 -5.59 3.44
C ALA A 144 8.20 -5.34 3.33
N LYS A 145 9.02 -6.21 3.92
CA LYS A 145 10.48 -6.12 3.84
C LYS A 145 10.96 -6.23 2.40
N ASP A 146 10.48 -7.22 1.65
CA ASP A 146 10.86 -7.44 0.25
C ASP A 146 10.50 -6.22 -0.62
N ALA A 147 9.35 -5.59 -0.37
CA ALA A 147 8.93 -4.37 -1.06
C ALA A 147 9.85 -3.17 -0.74
N PHE A 148 10.17 -2.92 0.54
CA PHE A 148 11.07 -1.84 0.92
C PHE A 148 12.51 -2.08 0.40
N GLU A 149 13.01 -3.32 0.41
CA GLU A 149 14.32 -3.66 -0.16
C GLU A 149 14.34 -3.40 -1.67
N THR A 150 13.26 -3.73 -2.38
CA THR A 150 13.13 -3.43 -3.81
C THR A 150 13.11 -1.93 -4.07
N PHE A 151 12.37 -1.15 -3.27
CA PHE A 151 12.39 0.31 -3.35
C PHE A 151 13.80 0.87 -3.18
N LEU A 152 14.57 0.39 -2.19
CA LEU A 152 15.95 0.82 -1.96
C LEU A 152 16.87 0.43 -3.12
N ALA A 153 16.69 -0.78 -3.69
CA ALA A 153 17.46 -1.23 -4.84
C ALA A 153 17.20 -0.36 -6.09
N LEU A 154 15.93 -0.02 -6.36
CA LEU A 154 15.55 0.84 -7.48
C LEU A 154 16.03 2.29 -7.36
N THR A 155 16.29 2.73 -6.13
CA THR A 155 16.73 4.11 -5.85
C THR A 155 18.20 4.21 -5.46
N CYS A 156 18.98 3.11 -5.49
CA CYS A 156 20.35 3.06 -4.97
C CYS A 156 21.29 4.01 -5.70
N ASP A 157 21.15 4.15 -7.04
CA ASP A 157 22.04 4.96 -7.88
C ASP A 157 21.62 6.44 -7.93
N ALA A 158 20.43 6.78 -7.43
CA ALA A 158 19.96 8.17 -7.39
C ALA A 158 20.63 8.93 -6.26
N SER A 159 21.22 10.09 -6.58
CA SER A 159 21.81 11.01 -5.59
C SER A 159 20.72 11.68 -4.74
N ASP A 160 21.07 12.17 -3.56
CA ASP A 160 20.15 12.88 -2.67
C ASP A 160 19.54 14.13 -3.34
N ASP A 161 20.31 14.81 -4.19
CA ASP A 161 19.82 15.97 -4.96
C ASP A 161 18.76 15.57 -5.99
N GLU A 162 18.91 14.40 -6.64
CA GLU A 162 17.92 13.86 -7.60
C GLU A 162 16.65 13.38 -6.91
N LEU A 163 16.78 12.81 -5.71
CA LEU A 163 15.66 12.32 -4.91
C LEU A 163 14.88 13.44 -4.23
N GLY A 164 15.57 14.55 -3.90
CA GLY A 164 15.04 15.61 -3.06
C GLY A 164 14.74 15.17 -1.62
N GLU A 165 14.32 16.10 -0.78
CA GLU A 165 14.07 15.83 0.65
C GLU A 165 13.09 14.68 0.89
N ASN A 166 12.04 14.58 0.08
CA ASN A 166 11.04 13.53 0.21
C ASN A 166 11.59 12.13 -0.13
N GLY A 167 12.47 12.05 -1.12
CA GLY A 167 13.10 10.77 -1.51
C GLY A 167 14.12 10.28 -0.49
N VAL A 168 14.91 11.20 0.09
CA VAL A 168 15.84 10.89 1.18
C VAL A 168 15.08 10.37 2.40
N TYR A 169 14.01 11.06 2.81
CA TYR A 169 13.14 10.62 3.89
C TYR A 169 12.57 9.21 3.65
N LYS A 170 12.11 8.92 2.43
CA LYS A 170 11.59 7.59 2.08
C LYS A 170 12.66 6.51 2.22
N LYS A 171 13.91 6.77 1.79
CA LYS A 171 15.03 5.83 1.95
C LYS A 171 15.32 5.54 3.43
N GLU A 172 15.46 6.58 4.24
CA GLU A 172 15.71 6.45 5.68
C GLU A 172 14.60 5.66 6.36
N ARG A 173 13.34 5.96 6.03
CA ARG A 173 12.18 5.28 6.60
C ARG A 173 12.11 3.81 6.20
N ALA A 174 12.40 3.48 4.94
CA ALA A 174 12.46 2.09 4.47
C ALA A 174 13.55 1.30 5.21
N GLN A 175 14.76 1.87 5.37
CA GLN A 175 15.87 1.25 6.09
C GLN A 175 15.52 0.99 7.57
N GLU A 176 14.89 1.96 8.22
CA GLU A 176 14.43 1.81 9.62
C GLU A 176 13.45 0.65 9.76
N ILE A 177 12.44 0.58 8.86
CA ILE A 177 11.42 -0.49 8.91
C ILE A 177 12.05 -1.85 8.66
N ILE A 178 12.92 -1.99 7.65
CA ILE A 178 13.63 -3.24 7.37
C ILE A 178 14.43 -3.69 8.59
N SER A 179 15.13 -2.76 9.24
CA SER A 179 15.90 -3.06 10.46
C SER A 179 15.00 -3.54 11.59
N ASN A 180 13.84 -2.88 11.80
CA ASN A 180 12.89 -3.26 12.82
C ASN A 180 12.29 -4.66 12.58
N ILE A 181 11.87 -4.96 11.34
CA ILE A 181 11.35 -6.28 10.96
C ILE A 181 12.44 -7.35 11.17
N SER A 182 13.68 -7.08 10.76
CA SER A 182 14.80 -8.02 10.89
C SER A 182 15.13 -8.29 12.35
N ASN A 183 15.12 -7.27 13.19
CA ASN A 183 15.38 -7.41 14.63
C ASN A 183 14.27 -8.23 15.32
N GLN A 184 13.00 -8.00 14.98
CA GLN A 184 11.89 -8.81 15.50
C GLN A 184 12.02 -10.29 15.13
N ASN A 185 12.40 -10.60 13.88
CA ASN A 185 12.61 -11.97 13.45
C ASN A 185 13.77 -12.64 14.23
N ILE A 186 14.86 -11.92 14.48
CA ILE A 186 15.99 -12.43 15.27
C ILE A 186 15.56 -12.70 16.72
N ASP A 187 14.77 -11.79 17.30
CA ASP A 187 14.26 -11.93 18.65
C ASP A 187 13.28 -13.12 18.78
N ASP A 188 12.40 -13.32 17.80
CA ASP A 188 11.49 -14.46 17.76
C ASP A 188 12.24 -15.80 17.60
N GLU A 189 13.27 -15.85 16.77
CA GLU A 189 14.12 -17.04 16.59
C GLU A 189 14.90 -17.36 17.87
N SER A 190 15.46 -16.36 18.55
CA SER A 190 16.19 -16.53 19.80
C SER A 190 15.28 -17.03 20.93
N PHE A 191 14.07 -16.47 21.03
CA PHE A 191 13.07 -16.95 21.98
C PHE A 191 12.66 -18.39 21.70
N LYS A 192 12.40 -18.73 20.43
CA LYS A 192 12.05 -20.09 20.01
C LYS A 192 13.18 -21.08 20.30
N ALA A 193 14.43 -20.71 19.99
CA ALA A 193 15.58 -21.55 20.27
C ALA A 193 15.71 -21.83 21.77
N ALA A 194 15.54 -20.82 22.64
CA ALA A 194 15.54 -21.00 24.08
C ALA A 194 14.41 -21.93 24.56
N TYR A 195 13.21 -21.76 23.99
CA TYR A 195 12.05 -22.62 24.29
C TYR A 195 12.31 -24.08 23.91
N ASP A 196 12.82 -24.32 22.70
CA ASP A 196 13.12 -25.67 22.19
C ASP A 196 14.21 -26.36 23.03
N LEU A 197 15.25 -25.64 23.50
CA LEU A 197 16.29 -26.14 24.37
C LEU A 197 15.73 -26.55 25.75
N ILE A 198 14.95 -25.70 26.38
CA ILE A 198 14.34 -25.98 27.68
C ILE A 198 13.38 -27.18 27.59
N SER A 199 12.53 -27.21 26.56
CA SER A 199 11.54 -28.28 26.38
C SER A 199 12.17 -29.61 26.00
N SER A 200 13.39 -29.64 25.45
CA SER A 200 14.14 -30.84 25.10
C SER A 200 15.06 -31.34 26.25
N GLY A 201 15.01 -30.70 27.42
CA GLY A 201 15.82 -31.11 28.59
C GLY A 201 17.26 -30.58 28.56
N GLN A 202 17.54 -29.54 27.78
CA GLN A 202 18.80 -28.80 27.75
C GLN A 202 18.66 -27.46 28.49
N GLU A 203 18.16 -27.53 29.74
CA GLU A 203 17.72 -26.36 30.51
C GLU A 203 18.84 -25.34 30.70
N GLU A 204 20.06 -25.74 30.97
CA GLU A 204 21.21 -24.83 31.20
C GLU A 204 21.45 -23.92 29.99
N LYS A 205 21.45 -24.53 28.78
CA LYS A 205 21.64 -23.74 27.52
C LYS A 205 20.46 -22.86 27.22
N GLY A 206 19.25 -23.39 27.37
CA GLY A 206 18.05 -22.62 27.15
C GLY A 206 17.91 -21.46 28.14
N LEU A 207 18.34 -21.62 29.39
CA LEU A 207 18.38 -20.55 30.38
C LEU A 207 19.42 -19.47 30.05
N GLU A 208 20.53 -19.82 29.43
CA GLU A 208 21.51 -18.85 28.94
C GLU A 208 20.93 -18.02 27.78
N GLU A 209 20.33 -18.69 26.79
CA GLU A 209 19.70 -18.02 25.64
C GLU A 209 18.56 -17.08 26.06
N ILE A 210 17.67 -17.53 26.97
CA ILE A 210 16.56 -16.67 27.39
C ILE A 210 17.03 -15.50 28.27
N LYS A 211 18.09 -15.63 29.03
CA LYS A 211 18.69 -14.52 29.77
C LYS A 211 19.29 -13.49 28.83
N ASN A 212 19.99 -13.93 27.78
CA ASN A 212 20.54 -13.05 26.76
C ASN A 212 19.41 -12.31 25.99
N PHE A 213 18.34 -13.01 25.65
CA PHE A 213 17.14 -12.43 25.06
C PHE A 213 16.54 -11.31 25.93
N LEU A 214 16.40 -11.56 27.25
CA LEU A 214 15.80 -10.63 28.20
C LEU A 214 16.63 -9.35 28.43
N VAL A 215 17.93 -9.36 28.14
CA VAL A 215 18.78 -8.15 28.25
C VAL A 215 18.22 -7.02 27.38
N ASN A 216 17.78 -7.34 26.16
CA ASN A 216 17.25 -6.37 25.21
C ASN A 216 15.71 -6.33 25.22
N ASN A 217 15.05 -7.39 25.67
CA ASN A 217 13.62 -7.62 25.59
C ASN A 217 12.96 -7.74 26.98
N SER A 218 13.35 -6.89 27.92
CA SER A 218 12.92 -6.96 29.33
C SER A 218 11.42 -6.83 29.58
N LYS A 219 10.65 -6.35 28.60
CA LYS A 219 9.17 -6.18 28.68
C LYS A 219 8.39 -7.39 28.17
N VAL A 220 9.06 -8.40 27.60
CA VAL A 220 8.41 -9.60 27.04
C VAL A 220 8.10 -10.57 28.18
N TRP A 221 6.85 -10.55 28.66
CA TRP A 221 6.42 -11.36 29.82
C TRP A 221 6.56 -12.88 29.58
N ASN A 222 6.34 -13.34 28.34
CA ASN A 222 6.53 -14.75 27.98
C ASN A 222 7.97 -15.22 28.19
N ALA A 223 8.96 -14.35 27.97
CA ALA A 223 10.36 -14.66 28.20
C ALA A 223 10.67 -14.81 29.70
N TRP A 224 10.08 -14.01 30.56
CA TRP A 224 10.18 -14.19 32.01
C TRP A 224 9.49 -15.45 32.49
N PHE A 225 8.35 -15.81 31.89
CA PHE A 225 7.68 -17.08 32.18
C PHE A 225 8.56 -18.27 31.77
N LEU A 226 9.16 -18.23 30.57
CA LEU A 226 10.07 -19.29 30.10
C LEU A 226 11.30 -19.41 30.97
N LEU A 227 11.88 -18.28 31.39
CA LEU A 227 13.01 -18.30 32.38
C LEU A 227 12.61 -18.98 33.69
N GLY A 228 11.43 -18.61 34.23
CA GLY A 228 10.91 -19.23 35.45
C GLY A 228 10.60 -20.73 35.30
N TRP A 229 10.16 -21.15 34.13
CA TRP A 229 9.88 -22.55 33.81
C TRP A 229 11.18 -23.37 33.71
N GLY A 230 12.21 -22.87 33.04
CA GLY A 230 13.50 -23.53 32.94
C GLY A 230 14.32 -23.59 34.26
N LEU A 231 14.00 -22.76 35.26
CA LEU A 231 14.62 -22.77 36.60
C LEU A 231 13.94 -23.75 37.57
N ARG A 232 12.87 -24.40 37.21
CA ARG A 232 12.07 -25.29 38.07
C ARG A 232 12.49 -26.76 37.98
#